data_8acdb5c54646a2ee6d58f27b0308ff5b
#
_entry.id   8acdb5c54646a2ee6d58f27b0308ff5b
#
_cell.length_a   1.000
_cell.length_b   1.000
_cell.length_c   1.000
_cell.angle_alpha   90.00
_cell.angle_beta   90.00
_cell.angle_gamma   90.00
#
_symmetry.space_group_name_H-M   'P 1'
#
loop_
_entity.id
_entity.type
_entity.pdbx_description
1 polymer ?
#
loop_
_entity_poly.entity_id
_entity_poly.type
_entity_poly.pdbx_seq_one_letter_code
_entity_poly.pdbx_strand_id
1 'polypeptide(L)'
;MKKQVECERLRLMVFESAFDLGNDIDHLLLKRYGYDDQKYTFIIPIKENFFEDGHLKVEIEETVRGKDLFLLTDIGNYSLTYNMHGFTNHTSPNDLMMQLKDGIGACNSHAKYINVVMPLLYAGRQHRRISRENLMCGMILRELDQNRKMKSFITFDAHDQGVEHSIHNMEFDNFFATNIILENLIHDVDCSTLENLVFVAPDNGATGRRNVYLNSFNSSFIHREAGSFVTHRDYNHFVDGKYPILSHDYCGNEDLKGLLFVITGS
;
A
#
# COMPACT_ATOMS: atom_id res chain seq x y z
N MET A 1 21.39 2.48 -26.10
CA MET A 1 21.76 3.80 -25.54
C MET A 1 20.70 4.44 -24.67
N LYS A 2 19.44 4.71 -25.11
CA LYS A 2 18.39 5.27 -24.23
C LYS A 2 18.06 4.38 -23.02
N LYS A 3 17.82 3.07 -23.18
CA LYS A 3 17.54 2.13 -22.09
C LYS A 3 18.67 2.06 -21.05
N GLN A 4 19.91 2.16 -21.46
CA GLN A 4 21.07 2.09 -20.57
C GLN A 4 21.20 3.35 -19.71
N VAL A 5 20.92 4.54 -20.29
CA VAL A 5 20.94 5.82 -19.55
C VAL A 5 19.78 5.91 -18.54
N GLU A 6 18.62 5.37 -18.87
CA GLU A 6 17.46 5.30 -17.96
C GLU A 6 17.77 4.36 -16.78
N CYS A 7 18.37 3.22 -17.05
CA CYS A 7 18.76 2.25 -16.03
C CYS A 7 19.82 2.79 -15.06
N GLU A 8 20.80 3.56 -15.55
CA GLU A 8 21.84 4.16 -14.69
C GLU A 8 21.30 5.24 -13.72
N ARG A 9 20.13 5.79 -13.99
CA ARG A 9 19.49 6.78 -13.13
C ARG A 9 18.60 6.17 -12.06
N LEU A 10 17.94 5.05 -12.37
CA LEU A 10 17.03 4.39 -11.44
C LEU A 10 17.79 3.84 -10.23
N ARG A 11 17.32 4.19 -9.04
CA ARG A 11 17.81 3.65 -7.78
C ARG A 11 16.66 3.42 -6.82
N LEU A 12 16.80 2.38 -6.02
CA LEU A 12 15.87 2.03 -4.96
C LEU A 12 16.46 2.44 -3.61
N MET A 13 15.73 3.22 -2.85
CA MET A 13 15.99 3.49 -1.44
C MET A 13 14.98 2.66 -0.65
N VAL A 14 15.44 1.54 -0.11
CA VAL A 14 14.58 0.55 0.54
C VAL A 14 14.75 0.69 2.04
N PHE A 15 13.68 1.07 2.73
CA PHE A 15 13.63 1.07 4.19
C PHE A 15 13.52 -0.36 4.72
N GLU A 16 14.00 -0.59 5.93
CA GLU A 16 13.95 -1.91 6.57
C GLU A 16 12.52 -2.47 6.61
N SER A 17 11.53 -1.60 6.76
CA SER A 17 10.11 -1.97 6.75
C SER A 17 9.64 -2.65 5.46
N ALA A 18 10.29 -2.36 4.32
CA ALA A 18 9.97 -2.90 3.00
C ALA A 18 11.12 -3.74 2.41
N PHE A 19 12.01 -4.30 3.26
CA PHE A 19 13.24 -4.95 2.82
C PHE A 19 12.99 -6.12 1.85
N ASP A 20 12.08 -7.01 2.17
CA ASP A 20 11.77 -8.17 1.33
C ASP A 20 11.20 -7.72 -0.02
N LEU A 21 10.23 -6.82 -0.02
CA LEU A 21 9.66 -6.24 -1.23
C LEU A 21 10.73 -5.54 -2.09
N GLY A 22 11.63 -4.81 -1.45
CA GLY A 22 12.71 -4.12 -2.13
C GLY A 22 13.68 -5.06 -2.82
N ASN A 23 14.05 -6.16 -2.17
CA ASN A 23 14.90 -7.21 -2.76
C ASN A 23 14.22 -7.91 -3.94
N ASP A 24 12.94 -8.22 -3.82
CA ASP A 24 12.18 -8.83 -4.93
C ASP A 24 12.13 -7.91 -6.14
N ILE A 25 11.88 -6.62 -5.92
CA ILE A 25 11.89 -5.61 -6.98
C ILE A 25 13.28 -5.48 -7.61
N ASP A 26 14.34 -5.42 -6.80
CA ASP A 26 15.72 -5.37 -7.28
C ASP A 26 16.04 -6.56 -8.18
N HIS A 27 15.72 -7.76 -7.72
CA HIS A 27 15.92 -9.00 -8.48
C HIS A 27 15.16 -8.98 -9.83
N LEU A 28 13.91 -8.54 -9.84
CA LEU A 28 13.12 -8.40 -11.06
C LEU A 28 13.71 -7.36 -12.02
N LEU A 29 14.22 -6.25 -11.50
CA LEU A 29 14.87 -5.20 -12.30
C LEU A 29 16.19 -5.71 -12.89
N LEU A 30 17.04 -6.39 -12.10
CA LEU A 30 18.28 -7.01 -12.57
C LEU A 30 18.00 -7.96 -13.72
N LYS A 31 17.03 -8.86 -13.56
CA LYS A 31 16.60 -9.79 -14.62
C LYS A 31 16.09 -9.04 -15.87
N ARG A 32 15.27 -8.03 -15.67
CA ARG A 32 14.68 -7.24 -16.78
C ARG A 32 15.73 -6.49 -17.60
N TYR A 33 16.76 -5.97 -16.95
CA TYR A 33 17.81 -5.19 -17.58
C TYR A 33 19.05 -6.04 -17.97
N GLY A 34 19.09 -7.32 -17.58
CA GLY A 34 20.17 -8.25 -17.91
C GLY A 34 21.47 -7.99 -17.14
N TYR A 35 21.35 -7.51 -15.90
CA TYR A 35 22.50 -7.35 -15.00
C TYR A 35 22.78 -8.63 -14.21
N ASP A 36 24.04 -8.80 -13.84
CA ASP A 36 24.50 -9.86 -12.94
C ASP A 36 24.22 -9.44 -11.47
N ASP A 37 23.37 -10.17 -10.79
CA ASP A 37 22.95 -9.94 -9.40
C ASP A 37 24.11 -10.02 -8.37
N GLN A 38 25.20 -10.70 -8.72
CA GLN A 38 26.39 -10.73 -7.87
C GLN A 38 27.28 -9.48 -7.99
N LYS A 39 27.05 -8.64 -9.00
CA LYS A 39 27.90 -7.50 -9.32
C LYS A 39 27.20 -6.16 -9.27
N TYR A 40 25.90 -6.15 -9.30
CA TYR A 40 25.10 -4.93 -9.39
C TYR A 40 23.82 -5.03 -8.58
N THR A 41 23.42 -3.94 -7.98
CA THR A 41 22.11 -3.75 -7.36
C THR A 41 21.57 -2.35 -7.65
N PHE A 42 20.28 -2.20 -7.75
CA PHE A 42 19.61 -0.90 -7.81
C PHE A 42 19.42 -0.30 -6.41
N ILE A 43 19.52 -1.11 -5.35
CA ILE A 43 19.35 -0.65 -3.97
C ILE A 43 20.57 0.17 -3.56
N ILE A 44 20.30 1.37 -3.06
CA ILE A 44 21.33 2.22 -2.43
C ILE A 44 21.48 1.87 -0.95
N PRO A 45 22.70 1.84 -0.42
CA PRO A 45 22.90 1.61 1.00
C PRO A 45 22.44 2.81 1.82
N ILE A 46 21.66 2.55 2.85
CA ILE A 46 21.18 3.52 3.82
C ILE A 46 21.41 3.01 5.23
N LYS A 47 21.50 3.92 6.19
CA LYS A 47 21.46 3.61 7.62
C LYS A 47 20.22 4.25 8.24
N GLU A 48 19.51 3.45 9.02
CA GLU A 48 18.34 3.84 9.77
C GLU A 48 18.66 3.71 11.25
N ASN A 49 18.81 4.85 11.94
CA ASN A 49 19.23 4.87 13.33
C ASN A 49 18.16 5.49 14.20
N PHE A 50 17.73 4.78 15.23
CA PHE A 50 16.93 5.33 16.31
C PHE A 50 17.84 5.77 17.46
N PHE A 51 17.63 6.98 17.96
CA PHE A 51 18.28 7.49 19.15
C PHE A 51 17.55 6.99 20.41
N GLU A 52 18.20 7.08 21.58
CA GLU A 52 17.60 6.64 22.84
C GLU A 52 16.28 7.33 23.21
N ASP A 53 16.06 8.53 22.71
CA ASP A 53 14.83 9.32 22.91
C ASP A 53 13.72 9.01 21.89
N GLY A 54 13.95 8.03 21.00
CA GLY A 54 13.00 7.62 19.97
C GLY A 54 13.05 8.43 18.68
N HIS A 55 13.84 9.50 18.59
CA HIS A 55 14.09 10.15 17.30
C HIS A 55 14.83 9.22 16.35
N LEU A 56 14.58 9.38 15.06
CA LEU A 56 15.25 8.60 14.04
C LEU A 56 16.07 9.51 13.10
N LYS A 57 17.05 8.91 12.45
CA LYS A 57 17.86 9.54 11.42
C LYS A 57 18.09 8.56 10.28
N VAL A 58 17.83 9.00 9.05
CA VAL A 58 18.18 8.28 7.81
C VAL A 58 19.43 8.89 7.20
N GLU A 59 20.42 8.06 6.93
CA GLU A 59 21.67 8.44 6.30
C GLU A 59 21.88 7.65 5.01
N ILE A 60 22.16 8.37 3.91
CA ILE A 60 22.42 7.77 2.61
C ILE A 60 23.94 7.62 2.44
N GLU A 61 24.42 6.41 2.17
CA GLU A 61 25.86 6.11 2.13
C GLU A 61 26.48 6.27 0.72
N GLU A 62 25.66 6.54 -0.32
CA GLU A 62 26.17 6.83 -1.66
C GLU A 62 25.56 8.09 -2.29
N THR A 63 26.15 8.56 -3.38
CA THR A 63 25.64 9.75 -4.05
C THR A 63 24.34 9.47 -4.84
N VAL A 64 23.31 10.24 -4.54
CA VAL A 64 22.03 10.20 -5.25
C VAL A 64 21.87 11.33 -6.28
N ARG A 65 22.95 12.07 -6.55
CA ARG A 65 22.93 13.20 -7.47
C ARG A 65 22.48 12.79 -8.87
N GLY A 66 21.42 13.42 -9.34
CA GLY A 66 20.86 13.19 -10.68
C GLY A 66 20.13 11.86 -10.84
N LYS A 67 19.92 11.10 -9.75
CA LYS A 67 19.19 9.83 -9.76
C LYS A 67 17.67 10.06 -9.69
N ASP A 68 16.96 9.13 -10.29
CA ASP A 68 15.51 8.98 -10.17
C ASP A 68 15.29 7.91 -9.08
N LEU A 69 14.96 8.38 -7.86
CA LEU A 69 14.86 7.54 -6.67
C LEU A 69 13.45 6.99 -6.49
N PHE A 70 13.35 5.72 -6.12
CA PHE A 70 12.15 5.08 -5.64
C PHE A 70 12.35 4.72 -4.17
N LEU A 71 11.60 5.36 -3.29
CA LEU A 71 11.63 5.16 -1.84
C LEU A 71 10.55 4.14 -1.48
N LEU A 72 10.95 2.97 -0.99
CA LEU A 72 10.06 1.88 -0.65
C LEU A 72 9.90 1.80 0.87
N THR A 73 8.67 1.92 1.35
CA THR A 73 8.31 1.80 2.78
C THR A 73 7.01 1.02 2.95
N ASP A 74 6.98 0.08 3.89
CA ASP A 74 5.74 -0.57 4.32
C ASP A 74 5.37 -0.10 5.71
N ILE A 75 4.42 0.82 5.78
CA ILE A 75 3.93 1.37 7.05
C ILE A 75 3.10 0.38 7.87
N GLY A 76 2.71 -0.74 7.27
CA GLY A 76 1.98 -1.82 7.93
C GLY A 76 2.88 -2.84 8.63
N ASN A 77 4.19 -2.74 8.44
CA ASN A 77 5.14 -3.67 9.03
C ASN A 77 5.28 -3.43 10.54
N TYR A 78 4.67 -4.33 11.32
CA TYR A 78 4.68 -4.28 12.79
C TYR A 78 5.79 -5.15 13.42
N SER A 79 6.62 -5.80 12.60
CA SER A 79 7.67 -6.70 13.09
C SER A 79 8.91 -5.96 13.62
N LEU A 80 9.15 -4.75 13.14
CA LEU A 80 10.33 -3.97 13.49
C LEU A 80 10.21 -3.40 14.92
N THR A 81 11.35 -3.40 15.62
CA THR A 81 11.45 -2.88 16.98
C THR A 81 12.66 -1.98 17.14
N TYR A 82 12.57 -1.03 18.05
CA TYR A 82 13.70 -0.19 18.49
C TYR A 82 13.69 0.00 20.01
N ASN A 83 14.83 0.39 20.56
CA ASN A 83 14.93 0.67 21.99
C ASN A 83 14.82 2.17 22.26
N MET A 84 13.96 2.52 23.21
CA MET A 84 13.80 3.89 23.70
C MET A 84 13.89 3.88 25.22
N HIS A 85 14.86 4.59 25.79
CA HIS A 85 15.13 4.64 27.22
C HIS A 85 15.19 3.27 27.91
N GLY A 86 15.75 2.26 27.21
CA GLY A 86 15.87 0.89 27.72
C GLY A 86 14.64 0.00 27.52
N PHE A 87 13.57 0.51 26.91
CA PHE A 87 12.38 -0.27 26.56
C PHE A 87 12.33 -0.62 25.08
N THR A 88 11.97 -1.85 24.78
CA THR A 88 11.74 -2.28 23.39
C THR A 88 10.33 -1.84 22.96
N ASN A 89 10.28 -1.11 21.86
CA ASN A 89 9.06 -0.61 21.24
C ASN A 89 8.92 -1.17 19.83
N HIS A 90 7.71 -1.44 19.38
CA HIS A 90 7.43 -1.71 17.97
C HIS A 90 7.35 -0.39 17.20
N THR A 91 7.84 -0.39 15.96
CA THR A 91 7.64 0.74 15.06
C THR A 91 6.16 0.89 14.75
N SER A 92 5.65 2.10 14.87
CA SER A 92 4.29 2.44 14.48
C SER A 92 4.23 2.94 13.02
N PRO A 93 3.05 2.97 12.39
CA PRO A 93 2.87 3.66 11.11
C PRO A 93 3.34 5.12 11.13
N ASN A 94 3.24 5.79 12.28
CA ASN A 94 3.71 7.17 12.43
C ASN A 94 5.24 7.26 12.41
N ASP A 95 5.93 6.33 13.06
CA ASP A 95 7.40 6.27 13.05
C ASP A 95 7.91 6.03 11.63
N LEU A 96 7.32 5.06 10.91
CA LEU A 96 7.67 4.75 9.53
C LEU A 96 7.34 5.88 8.55
N MET A 97 6.25 6.62 8.79
CA MET A 97 5.93 7.82 8.01
C MET A 97 6.94 8.95 8.25
N MET A 98 7.38 9.14 9.50
CA MET A 98 8.43 10.13 9.82
C MET A 98 9.77 9.70 9.23
N GLN A 99 10.10 8.40 9.25
CA GLN A 99 11.27 7.84 8.61
C GLN A 99 11.30 8.10 7.10
N LEU A 100 10.17 7.90 6.41
CA LEU A 100 10.04 8.26 5.00
C LEU A 100 10.29 9.75 4.77
N LYS A 101 9.74 10.64 5.60
CA LYS A 101 9.95 12.09 5.48
C LYS A 101 11.42 12.47 5.68
N ASP A 102 12.10 11.85 6.64
CA ASP A 102 13.53 12.09 6.87
C ASP A 102 14.36 11.60 5.67
N GLY A 103 14.06 10.43 5.11
CA GLY A 103 14.68 9.92 3.89
C GLY A 103 14.45 10.84 2.68
N ILE A 104 13.22 11.36 2.49
CA ILE A 104 12.93 12.37 1.48
C ILE A 104 13.80 13.62 1.70
N GLY A 105 13.92 14.08 2.95
CA GLY A 105 14.77 15.20 3.32
C GLY A 105 16.24 14.96 2.98
N ALA A 106 16.75 13.77 3.29
CA ALA A 106 18.14 13.39 3.05
C ALA A 106 18.52 13.41 1.56
N CYS A 107 17.60 13.04 0.67
CA CYS A 107 17.87 13.00 -0.78
C CYS A 107 17.39 14.23 -1.56
N ASN A 108 16.54 15.07 -0.98
CA ASN A 108 15.80 16.14 -1.68
C ASN A 108 16.70 17.15 -2.41
N SER A 109 17.84 17.53 -1.83
CA SER A 109 18.75 18.51 -2.46
C SER A 109 19.55 17.95 -3.64
N HIS A 110 19.66 16.62 -3.76
CA HIS A 110 20.57 15.95 -4.70
C HIS A 110 19.88 15.10 -5.74
N ALA A 111 18.81 14.40 -5.39
CA ALA A 111 18.03 13.60 -6.33
C ALA A 111 17.48 14.45 -7.49
N LYS A 112 17.29 13.80 -8.63
CA LYS A 112 16.58 14.42 -9.76
C LYS A 112 15.08 14.37 -9.53
N TYR A 113 14.57 13.17 -9.26
CA TYR A 113 13.17 12.91 -8.90
C TYR A 113 13.10 11.96 -7.72
N ILE A 114 12.02 12.06 -6.96
CA ILE A 114 11.67 11.20 -5.85
C ILE A 114 10.30 10.59 -6.14
N ASN A 115 10.22 9.27 -6.11
CA ASN A 115 9.01 8.49 -6.23
C ASN A 115 8.83 7.71 -4.92
N VAL A 116 7.64 7.69 -4.34
CA VAL A 116 7.34 6.91 -3.15
C VAL A 116 6.56 5.67 -3.54
N VAL A 117 6.97 4.52 -3.04
CA VAL A 117 6.25 3.26 -3.14
C VAL A 117 5.83 2.86 -1.72
N MET A 118 4.56 2.99 -1.43
CA MET A 118 3.95 2.72 -0.14
C MET A 118 2.74 1.79 -0.36
N PRO A 119 2.92 0.46 -0.30
CA PRO A 119 1.84 -0.48 -0.61
C PRO A 119 0.57 -0.24 0.19
N LEU A 120 0.69 -0.06 1.50
CA LEU A 120 -0.41 0.35 2.37
C LEU A 120 -0.40 1.86 2.55
N LEU A 121 -1.42 2.56 2.00
CA LEU A 121 -1.50 4.02 2.08
C LEU A 121 -1.67 4.50 3.54
N TYR A 122 -0.73 5.36 3.99
CA TYR A 122 -0.77 5.95 5.33
C TYR A 122 -2.07 6.71 5.56
N ALA A 123 -2.72 6.41 6.70
CA ALA A 123 -3.98 7.00 7.10
C ALA A 123 -5.10 6.90 6.04
N GLY A 124 -5.05 5.91 5.13
CA GLY A 124 -5.99 5.74 4.03
C GLY A 124 -7.46 5.71 4.45
N ARG A 125 -7.77 5.27 5.70
CA ARG A 125 -9.13 5.29 6.26
C ARG A 125 -9.57 6.66 6.77
N GLN A 126 -8.66 7.65 6.88
CA GLN A 126 -8.96 9.02 7.28
C GLN A 126 -9.10 9.94 6.05
N HIS A 127 -9.94 9.53 5.11
CA HIS A 127 -10.17 10.17 3.81
C HIS A 127 -11.38 11.11 3.77
N ARG A 128 -12.27 11.03 4.77
CA ARG A 128 -13.46 11.88 4.90
C ARG A 128 -13.69 12.30 6.34
N ARG A 129 -14.34 13.45 6.53
CA ARG A 129 -14.78 13.92 7.85
C ARG A 129 -16.20 13.46 8.13
N ILE A 130 -16.43 12.93 9.32
CA ILE A 130 -17.76 12.62 9.84
C ILE A 130 -18.10 13.64 10.92
N SER A 131 -17.09 14.11 11.67
CA SER A 131 -17.22 15.08 12.75
C SER A 131 -16.10 16.12 12.71
N ARG A 132 -15.70 16.68 13.87
CA ARG A 132 -14.58 17.63 14.00
C ARG A 132 -13.23 16.90 14.03
N GLU A 133 -12.84 16.31 12.93
CA GLU A 133 -11.63 15.50 12.78
C GLU A 133 -10.77 15.95 11.60
N ASN A 134 -9.53 15.51 11.57
CA ASN A 134 -8.60 15.82 10.49
C ASN A 134 -8.82 14.85 9.29
N LEU A 135 -8.44 15.31 8.11
CA LEU A 135 -8.25 14.49 6.91
C LEU A 135 -6.77 14.14 6.76
N MET A 136 -6.28 13.24 7.65
CA MET A 136 -4.86 12.97 7.76
C MET A 136 -4.26 12.47 6.45
N CYS A 137 -4.92 11.56 5.74
CA CYS A 137 -4.46 11.05 4.46
C CYS A 137 -4.23 12.18 3.44
N GLY A 138 -5.24 13.01 3.20
CA GLY A 138 -5.14 14.15 2.28
C GLY A 138 -4.14 15.21 2.72
N MET A 139 -3.98 15.41 4.04
CA MET A 139 -3.00 16.35 4.58
C MET A 139 -1.57 15.90 4.28
N ILE A 140 -1.25 14.63 4.51
CA ILE A 140 0.08 14.08 4.25
C ILE A 140 0.39 14.04 2.75
N LEU A 141 -0.55 13.59 1.92
CA LEU A 141 -0.37 13.59 0.47
C LEU A 141 -0.11 15.01 -0.07
N ARG A 142 -0.84 16.00 0.43
CA ARG A 142 -0.63 17.41 0.06
C ARG A 142 0.73 17.95 0.53
N GLU A 143 1.18 17.55 1.71
CA GLU A 143 2.51 17.92 2.21
C GLU A 143 3.61 17.38 1.29
N LEU A 144 3.51 16.10 0.89
CA LEU A 144 4.44 15.48 -0.04
C LEU A 144 4.39 16.15 -1.42
N ASP A 145 3.20 16.49 -1.92
CA ASP A 145 2.96 17.14 -3.20
C ASP A 145 3.60 18.54 -3.32
N GLN A 146 3.85 19.20 -2.19
CA GLN A 146 4.55 20.50 -2.17
C GLN A 146 6.05 20.39 -2.46
N ASN A 147 6.61 19.19 -2.36
CA ASN A 147 8.02 18.98 -2.65
C ASN A 147 8.23 18.89 -4.18
N ARG A 148 8.95 19.85 -4.74
CA ARG A 148 9.22 19.96 -6.19
C ARG A 148 9.97 18.76 -6.79
N LYS A 149 10.59 17.92 -5.98
CA LYS A 149 11.29 16.70 -6.41
C LYS A 149 10.38 15.50 -6.44
N MET A 150 9.25 15.55 -5.74
CA MET A 150 8.26 14.47 -5.78
C MET A 150 7.69 14.36 -7.19
N LYS A 151 7.82 13.15 -7.77
CA LYS A 151 7.34 12.87 -9.12
C LYS A 151 6.09 12.00 -9.07
N SER A 152 6.10 10.95 -8.26
CA SER A 152 4.95 10.06 -8.10
C SER A 152 4.83 9.49 -6.69
N PHE A 153 3.60 9.11 -6.36
CA PHE A 153 3.26 8.33 -5.18
C PHE A 153 2.49 7.08 -5.64
N ILE A 154 3.05 5.92 -5.34
CA ILE A 154 2.55 4.62 -5.78
C ILE A 154 2.01 3.86 -4.57
N THR A 155 0.76 3.42 -4.65
CA THR A 155 0.11 2.62 -3.61
C THR A 155 -0.75 1.52 -4.20
N PHE A 156 -1.23 0.62 -3.34
CA PHE A 156 -2.13 -0.46 -3.76
C PHE A 156 -3.45 -0.37 -3.00
N ASP A 157 -4.54 -0.59 -3.72
CA ASP A 157 -5.87 -0.72 -3.15
C ASP A 157 -6.21 0.37 -2.13
N ALA A 158 -5.94 1.65 -2.46
CA ALA A 158 -6.30 2.77 -1.60
C ALA A 158 -7.78 2.66 -1.17
N HIS A 159 -8.03 2.87 0.12
CA HIS A 159 -9.38 2.71 0.70
C HIS A 159 -10.43 3.59 -0.01
N ASP A 160 -10.01 4.78 -0.45
CA ASP A 160 -10.81 5.68 -1.28
C ASP A 160 -9.92 6.30 -2.36
N GLN A 161 -10.30 6.16 -3.63
CA GLN A 161 -9.57 6.76 -4.75
C GLN A 161 -9.63 8.30 -4.73
N GLY A 162 -10.69 8.87 -4.15
CA GLY A 162 -10.87 10.31 -4.06
C GLY A 162 -9.76 11.05 -3.31
N VAL A 163 -8.85 10.33 -2.61
CA VAL A 163 -7.68 10.96 -1.97
C VAL A 163 -6.73 11.62 -2.98
N GLU A 164 -6.74 11.17 -4.24
CA GLU A 164 -5.96 11.78 -5.33
C GLU A 164 -6.32 13.26 -5.57
N HIS A 165 -7.56 13.67 -5.26
CA HIS A 165 -8.00 15.06 -5.39
C HIS A 165 -7.27 16.03 -4.44
N SER A 166 -6.51 15.52 -3.49
CA SER A 166 -5.68 16.35 -2.60
C SER A 166 -4.33 16.75 -3.19
N ILE A 167 -3.95 16.18 -4.33
CA ILE A 167 -2.65 16.33 -4.99
C ILE A 167 -2.80 17.08 -6.32
N HIS A 168 -1.76 17.82 -6.73
CA HIS A 168 -1.78 18.62 -7.96
C HIS A 168 -0.48 18.55 -8.77
N ASN A 169 0.66 18.29 -8.14
CA ASN A 169 1.99 18.40 -8.77
C ASN A 169 2.66 17.05 -8.99
N MET A 170 2.36 16.05 -8.16
CA MET A 170 2.88 14.68 -8.33
C MET A 170 1.82 13.76 -8.92
N GLU A 171 2.26 12.72 -9.60
CA GLU A 171 1.40 11.65 -10.09
C GLU A 171 0.98 10.74 -8.91
N PHE A 172 -0.25 10.27 -8.92
CA PHE A 172 -0.76 9.31 -7.91
C PHE A 172 -1.19 8.03 -8.61
N ASP A 173 -0.43 6.97 -8.39
CA ASP A 173 -0.67 5.67 -8.99
C ASP A 173 -1.26 4.72 -7.95
N ASN A 174 -2.55 4.44 -8.06
CA ASN A 174 -3.23 3.44 -7.23
C ASN A 174 -3.43 2.15 -8.03
N PHE A 175 -2.64 1.14 -7.76
CA PHE A 175 -2.74 -0.17 -8.40
C PHE A 175 -3.70 -1.09 -7.64
N PHE A 176 -4.39 -1.94 -8.38
CA PHE A 176 -5.30 -2.94 -7.81
C PHE A 176 -4.71 -4.33 -7.96
N ALA A 177 -4.69 -5.08 -6.86
CA ALA A 177 -4.24 -6.47 -6.85
C ALA A 177 -5.28 -7.45 -7.44
N THR A 178 -6.45 -6.95 -7.86
CA THR A 178 -7.61 -7.76 -8.29
C THR A 178 -7.23 -8.84 -9.29
N ASN A 179 -6.52 -8.49 -10.36
CA ASN A 179 -6.18 -9.46 -11.42
C ASN A 179 -5.24 -10.54 -10.91
N ILE A 180 -4.21 -10.17 -10.13
CA ILE A 180 -3.25 -11.12 -9.56
C ILE A 180 -3.95 -12.08 -8.60
N ILE A 181 -4.85 -11.56 -7.77
CA ILE A 181 -5.63 -12.38 -6.83
C ILE A 181 -6.56 -13.33 -7.58
N LEU A 182 -7.24 -12.85 -8.63
CA LEU A 182 -8.13 -13.69 -9.42
C LEU A 182 -7.36 -14.76 -10.20
N GLU A 183 -6.22 -14.44 -10.78
CA GLU A 183 -5.37 -15.42 -11.48
C GLU A 183 -4.93 -16.54 -10.54
N ASN A 184 -4.46 -16.21 -9.33
CA ASN A 184 -4.10 -17.21 -8.32
C ASN A 184 -5.32 -18.02 -7.85
N LEU A 185 -6.45 -17.36 -7.61
CA LEU A 185 -7.69 -18.04 -7.21
C LEU A 185 -8.13 -19.06 -8.28
N ILE A 186 -8.08 -18.70 -9.55
CA ILE A 186 -8.45 -19.59 -10.66
C ILE A 186 -7.47 -20.74 -10.80
N HIS A 187 -6.19 -20.49 -10.55
CA HIS A 187 -5.17 -21.53 -10.60
C HIS A 187 -5.31 -22.55 -9.46
N ASP A 188 -5.67 -22.11 -8.26
CA ASP A 188 -5.71 -22.93 -7.05
C ASP A 188 -7.03 -23.64 -6.81
N VAL A 189 -8.09 -23.27 -7.53
CA VAL A 189 -9.45 -23.77 -7.36
C VAL A 189 -9.87 -24.56 -8.61
N ASP A 190 -10.46 -25.74 -8.42
CA ASP A 190 -10.95 -26.56 -9.52
C ASP A 190 -12.15 -25.93 -10.24
N CYS A 191 -12.38 -26.31 -11.51
CA CYS A 191 -13.44 -25.73 -12.34
C CYS A 191 -14.84 -25.93 -11.75
N SER A 192 -15.12 -27.03 -11.08
CA SER A 192 -16.44 -27.31 -10.48
C SER A 192 -16.72 -26.41 -9.29
N THR A 193 -15.68 -26.04 -8.54
CA THR A 193 -15.75 -25.10 -7.43
C THR A 193 -15.89 -23.65 -7.93
N LEU A 194 -15.21 -23.31 -9.04
CA LEU A 194 -15.37 -22.00 -9.70
C LEU A 194 -16.80 -21.76 -10.19
N GLU A 195 -17.52 -22.82 -10.58
CA GLU A 195 -18.94 -22.75 -10.97
C GLU A 195 -19.85 -22.33 -9.80
N ASN A 196 -19.41 -22.54 -8.57
CA ASN A 196 -20.16 -22.24 -7.34
C ASN A 196 -19.57 -21.03 -6.58
N LEU A 197 -18.78 -20.19 -7.24
CA LEU A 197 -18.14 -19.04 -6.64
C LEU A 197 -19.08 -17.85 -6.53
N VAL A 198 -19.12 -17.19 -5.37
CA VAL A 198 -19.88 -15.97 -5.09
C VAL A 198 -18.97 -14.90 -4.49
N PHE A 199 -19.01 -13.70 -5.04
CA PHE A 199 -18.30 -12.55 -4.47
C PHE A 199 -19.18 -11.81 -3.47
N VAL A 200 -18.70 -11.65 -2.25
CA VAL A 200 -19.47 -11.06 -1.15
C VAL A 200 -18.72 -9.88 -0.53
N ALA A 201 -19.41 -8.75 -0.41
CA ALA A 201 -18.91 -7.62 0.36
C ALA A 201 -19.23 -7.81 1.86
N PRO A 202 -18.25 -7.68 2.76
CA PRO A 202 -18.46 -7.85 4.20
C PRO A 202 -19.24 -6.69 4.82
N ASP A 203 -19.30 -5.55 4.14
CA ASP A 203 -20.08 -4.37 4.52
C ASP A 203 -20.39 -3.50 3.29
N ASN A 204 -21.17 -2.45 3.51
CA ASN A 204 -21.57 -1.52 2.44
C ASN A 204 -20.36 -0.76 1.82
N GLY A 205 -19.32 -0.51 2.60
CA GLY A 205 -18.11 0.18 2.15
C GLY A 205 -17.33 -0.64 1.12
N ALA A 206 -17.35 -1.97 1.26
CA ALA A 206 -16.63 -2.90 0.39
C ALA A 206 -17.37 -3.22 -0.92
N THR A 207 -18.61 -2.71 -1.12
CA THR A 207 -19.42 -3.02 -2.30
C THR A 207 -18.76 -2.60 -3.61
N GLY A 208 -18.11 -1.45 -3.63
CA GLY A 208 -17.35 -0.97 -4.80
C GLY A 208 -16.22 -1.95 -5.18
N ARG A 209 -15.42 -2.39 -4.21
CA ARG A 209 -14.35 -3.35 -4.40
C ARG A 209 -14.88 -4.71 -4.87
N ARG A 210 -15.93 -5.24 -4.23
CA ARG A 210 -16.60 -6.46 -4.69
C ARG A 210 -16.99 -6.38 -6.16
N ASN A 211 -17.56 -5.25 -6.60
CA ASN A 211 -17.96 -5.07 -8.00
C ASN A 211 -16.77 -5.11 -8.96
N VAL A 212 -15.61 -4.59 -8.56
CA VAL A 212 -14.38 -4.69 -9.37
C VAL A 212 -13.99 -6.15 -9.57
N TYR A 213 -13.95 -6.95 -8.49
CA TYR A 213 -13.66 -8.40 -8.59
C TYR A 213 -14.68 -9.12 -9.45
N LEU A 214 -15.98 -8.89 -9.20
CA LEU A 214 -17.06 -9.50 -9.96
C LEU A 214 -16.98 -9.19 -11.45
N ASN A 215 -16.76 -7.93 -11.81
CA ASN A 215 -16.67 -7.50 -13.20
C ASN A 215 -15.45 -8.09 -13.90
N SER A 216 -14.29 -8.13 -13.22
CA SER A 216 -13.07 -8.74 -13.76
C SER A 216 -13.26 -10.23 -13.97
N PHE A 217 -13.87 -10.93 -13.03
CA PHE A 217 -14.19 -12.36 -13.14
C PHE A 217 -15.20 -12.63 -14.25
N ASN A 218 -16.32 -11.90 -14.31
CA ASN A 218 -17.38 -12.07 -15.30
C ASN A 218 -16.94 -11.73 -16.73
N SER A 219 -15.92 -10.90 -16.91
CA SER A 219 -15.35 -10.63 -18.24
C SER A 219 -14.64 -11.86 -18.84
N SER A 220 -14.22 -12.78 -17.98
CA SER A 220 -13.42 -13.97 -18.36
C SER A 220 -14.19 -15.29 -18.20
N PHE A 221 -15.31 -15.31 -17.45
CA PHE A 221 -16.05 -16.51 -17.06
C PHE A 221 -17.58 -16.30 -17.09
N ILE A 222 -18.31 -17.30 -16.59
CA ILE A 222 -19.79 -17.32 -16.51
C ILE A 222 -20.27 -16.22 -15.55
N HIS A 223 -21.34 -15.54 -15.95
CA HIS A 223 -21.98 -14.49 -15.17
C HIS A 223 -22.39 -14.97 -13.78
N ARG A 224 -21.96 -14.25 -12.73
CA ARG A 224 -22.25 -14.57 -11.34
C ARG A 224 -22.96 -13.41 -10.66
N GLU A 225 -23.80 -13.75 -9.70
CA GLU A 225 -24.43 -12.79 -8.82
C GLU A 225 -23.50 -12.45 -7.65
N ALA A 226 -23.78 -11.36 -6.97
CA ALA A 226 -22.98 -10.86 -5.87
C ALA A 226 -23.87 -10.55 -4.66
N GLY A 227 -23.38 -10.91 -3.48
CA GLY A 227 -24.00 -10.59 -2.22
C GLY A 227 -23.26 -9.48 -1.45
N SER A 228 -23.92 -8.97 -0.42
CA SER A 228 -23.29 -8.05 0.55
C SER A 228 -23.86 -8.27 1.95
N PHE A 229 -23.04 -8.00 2.95
CA PHE A 229 -23.53 -7.89 4.32
C PHE A 229 -23.78 -6.42 4.66
N VAL A 230 -24.89 -6.17 5.36
CA VAL A 230 -25.15 -4.91 6.03
C VAL A 230 -24.74 -5.07 7.48
N THR A 231 -23.77 -4.30 7.91
CA THR A 231 -23.27 -4.35 9.27
C THR A 231 -23.95 -3.26 10.10
N HIS A 232 -24.66 -3.67 11.13
CA HIS A 232 -25.27 -2.77 12.11
C HIS A 232 -24.33 -2.58 13.31
N ARG A 233 -23.99 -1.34 13.60
CA ARG A 233 -23.08 -0.98 14.70
C ARG A 233 -23.80 -0.17 15.75
N ASP A 234 -23.39 -0.38 17.01
CA ASP A 234 -23.83 0.48 18.12
C ASP A 234 -22.95 1.74 18.15
N TYR A 235 -23.44 2.82 17.59
CA TYR A 235 -22.76 4.11 17.58
C TYR A 235 -22.86 4.87 18.93
N ASN A 236 -23.62 4.35 19.89
CA ASN A 236 -23.72 4.97 21.22
C ASN A 236 -22.60 4.52 22.17
N HIS A 237 -21.98 3.38 21.89
CA HIS A 237 -20.91 2.84 22.70
C HIS A 237 -19.64 2.71 21.88
N PHE A 238 -18.52 3.19 22.43
CA PHE A 238 -17.19 3.07 21.84
C PHE A 238 -16.30 2.29 22.80
N VAL A 239 -15.93 1.06 22.43
CA VAL A 239 -15.19 0.12 23.27
C VAL A 239 -13.95 -0.34 22.51
N ASP A 240 -12.79 -0.25 23.15
CA ASP A 240 -11.49 -0.69 22.61
C ASP A 240 -11.19 -0.16 21.21
N GLY A 241 -11.48 1.12 20.97
CA GLY A 241 -11.22 1.76 19.66
C GLY A 241 -12.21 1.39 18.55
N LYS A 242 -13.35 0.76 18.88
CA LYS A 242 -14.35 0.29 17.90
C LYS A 242 -15.78 0.58 18.37
N TYR A 243 -16.67 0.76 17.40
CA TYR A 243 -18.11 0.67 17.63
C TYR A 243 -18.51 -0.81 17.54
N PRO A 244 -19.12 -1.40 18.60
CA PRO A 244 -19.52 -2.80 18.61
C PRO A 244 -20.46 -3.13 17.44
N ILE A 245 -20.32 -4.31 16.89
CA ILE A 245 -21.20 -4.82 15.86
C ILE A 245 -22.40 -5.48 16.56
N LEU A 246 -23.61 -5.07 16.20
CA LEU A 246 -24.87 -5.61 16.73
C LEU A 246 -25.35 -6.82 15.90
N SER A 247 -25.32 -6.70 14.58
CA SER A 247 -25.71 -7.77 13.66
C SER A 247 -25.08 -7.60 12.28
N HIS A 248 -25.10 -8.68 11.50
CA HIS A 248 -24.81 -8.70 10.08
C HIS A 248 -26.00 -9.32 9.35
N ASP A 249 -26.61 -8.59 8.45
CA ASP A 249 -27.69 -9.09 7.61
C ASP A 249 -27.19 -9.29 6.18
N TYR A 250 -27.42 -10.49 5.62
CA TYR A 250 -27.05 -10.78 4.25
C TYR A 250 -28.10 -10.22 3.28
N CYS A 251 -27.62 -9.54 2.25
CA CYS A 251 -28.42 -9.03 1.13
C CYS A 251 -27.88 -9.61 -0.19
N GLY A 252 -28.62 -10.51 -0.79
CA GLY A 252 -28.30 -11.18 -2.05
C GLY A 252 -29.45 -12.07 -2.47
N ASN A 253 -29.43 -12.51 -3.73
CA ASN A 253 -30.51 -13.31 -4.33
C ASN A 253 -30.27 -14.81 -4.27
N GLU A 254 -29.11 -15.26 -3.79
CA GLU A 254 -28.71 -16.67 -3.81
C GLU A 254 -28.90 -17.36 -2.45
N ASP A 255 -29.32 -18.63 -2.48
CA ASP A 255 -29.16 -19.53 -1.35
C ASP A 255 -27.67 -19.86 -1.21
N LEU A 256 -27.07 -19.40 -0.13
CA LEU A 256 -25.61 -19.49 0.11
C LEU A 256 -25.15 -20.91 0.44
N LYS A 257 -26.04 -21.88 0.59
CA LYS A 257 -25.72 -23.23 0.98
C LYS A 257 -24.93 -23.97 -0.10
N GLY A 258 -23.73 -24.40 0.25
CA GLY A 258 -22.85 -25.16 -0.65
C GLY A 258 -22.05 -24.34 -1.64
N LEU A 259 -22.05 -23.01 -1.50
CA LEU A 259 -21.28 -22.09 -2.34
C LEU A 259 -19.90 -21.78 -1.72
N LEU A 260 -18.93 -21.47 -2.57
CA LEU A 260 -17.64 -20.92 -2.17
C LEU A 260 -17.69 -19.38 -2.15
N PHE A 261 -17.22 -18.77 -1.07
CA PHE A 261 -17.24 -17.32 -0.94
C PHE A 261 -15.86 -16.71 -1.14
N VAL A 262 -15.80 -15.67 -1.96
CA VAL A 262 -14.68 -14.71 -1.96
C VAL A 262 -15.16 -13.43 -1.27
N ILE A 263 -14.65 -13.23 -0.04
CA ILE A 263 -14.99 -12.04 0.74
C ILE A 263 -13.97 -10.95 0.41
N THR A 264 -14.43 -9.88 -0.20
CA THR A 264 -13.58 -8.75 -0.61
C THR A 264 -13.73 -7.62 0.40
N GLY A 265 -12.83 -7.59 1.39
CA GLY A 265 -12.76 -6.52 2.38
C GLY A 265 -11.90 -5.32 1.93
N SER A 266 -11.98 -4.21 2.67
CA SER A 266 -11.17 -3.00 2.48
C SER A 266 -10.17 -2.84 3.62
#